data_aecda3e55b3532536843e47e70f1b5f5
#
_entry.id   aecda3e55b3532536843e47e70f1b5f5
#
_cell.length_a   1.000
_cell.length_b   1.000
_cell.length_c   1.000
_cell.angle_alpha   90.00
_cell.angle_beta   90.00
_cell.angle_gamma   90.00
#
_symmetry.space_group_name_H-M   'P 1'
#
loop_
_entity.id
_entity.type
_entity.pdbx_description
1 polymer ?
#
loop_
_entity_poly.entity_id
_entity_poly.type
_entity_poly.pdbx_seq_one_letter_code
_entity_poly.pdbx_strand_id
1 'polypeptide(L)'
;VPGDAPRRDAAHGAGSGARELHDSLTHQISVIKVQSEAAVHVARKRGEEVPEALLAIREAGREASRELRATLEALRDDDTTPPHGLDHIPELVERAGKTGVRATLTIQGQGRQHDVPAAVGRTLYRIVQESLTNIARHADATTAAVRIDYRPDSVALQVDDNGKAMPETAPVPGIGLLGMRERVTALGGRLRAAPRDEGGFTVRAELPVERAS
;
A
#
# COMPACT_ATOMS: atom_id res chain seq x y z
N VAL A 1 45.55 33.08 10.10
CA VAL A 1 44.53 32.45 9.27
C VAL A 1 43.71 31.53 10.16
N PRO A 2 42.44 31.79 10.47
CA PRO A 2 41.61 30.85 11.22
C PRO A 2 40.87 29.92 10.24
N GLY A 3 40.96 28.63 10.59
CA GLY A 3 40.35 27.51 9.86
C GLY A 3 38.83 27.46 10.00
N ASP A 4 38.27 27.11 8.92
CA ASP A 4 36.84 26.83 8.70
C ASP A 4 36.49 25.49 9.36
N ALA A 5 35.51 25.47 10.27
CA ALA A 5 35.00 24.27 10.91
C ALA A 5 33.70 23.81 10.22
N PRO A 6 33.49 22.51 10.02
CA PRO A 6 32.41 22.01 9.16
C PRO A 6 31.06 21.96 9.89
N ARG A 7 30.06 22.58 9.26
CA ARG A 7 28.64 22.42 9.59
C ARG A 7 28.17 21.03 9.13
N ARG A 8 28.28 20.03 9.99
CA ARG A 8 27.77 18.66 9.68
C ARG A 8 26.76 18.08 10.69
N ASP A 9 26.36 18.82 11.73
CA ASP A 9 25.57 18.24 12.83
C ASP A 9 24.05 18.50 12.78
N ALA A 10 23.54 19.23 11.79
CA ALA A 10 22.11 19.56 11.74
C ALA A 10 21.22 18.49 11.08
N ALA A 11 21.77 17.55 10.32
CA ALA A 11 20.99 16.56 9.57
C ALA A 11 20.67 15.26 10.36
N HIS A 12 21.41 14.99 11.44
CA HIS A 12 21.22 13.77 12.25
C HIS A 12 20.15 13.88 13.34
N GLY A 13 19.77 15.08 13.74
CA GLY A 13 18.77 15.31 14.81
C GLY A 13 17.32 15.12 14.39
N ALA A 14 16.97 15.42 13.14
CA ALA A 14 15.59 15.33 12.66
C ALA A 14 15.09 13.88 12.48
N GLY A 15 15.96 12.96 12.11
CA GLY A 15 15.62 11.55 11.91
C GLY A 15 15.46 10.76 13.21
N SER A 16 16.13 11.17 14.30
CA SER A 16 16.02 10.51 15.61
C SER A 16 14.71 10.87 16.30
N GLY A 17 14.33 12.16 16.32
CA GLY A 17 13.09 12.61 16.94
C GLY A 17 11.82 12.04 16.29
N ALA A 18 11.81 11.90 14.97
CA ALA A 18 10.70 11.29 14.25
C ALA A 18 10.53 9.80 14.59
N ARG A 19 11.62 9.05 14.78
CA ARG A 19 11.59 7.64 15.21
C ARG A 19 11.09 7.49 16.64
N GLU A 20 11.56 8.32 17.58
CA GLU A 20 11.12 8.28 18.98
C GLU A 20 9.64 8.62 19.14
N LEU A 21 9.15 9.64 18.44
CA LEU A 21 7.72 9.98 18.42
C LEU A 21 6.89 8.84 17.83
N HIS A 22 7.39 8.21 16.78
CA HIS A 22 6.73 7.11 16.12
C HIS A 22 6.63 5.86 17.00
N ASP A 23 7.73 5.48 17.68
CA ASP A 23 7.75 4.34 18.60
C ASP A 23 6.80 4.58 19.78
N SER A 24 6.75 5.81 20.28
CA SER A 24 5.82 6.22 21.33
C SER A 24 4.36 6.11 20.88
N LEU A 25 4.00 6.64 19.70
CA LEU A 25 2.64 6.56 19.14
C LEU A 25 2.21 5.12 18.86
N THR A 26 3.10 4.32 18.29
CA THR A 26 2.85 2.88 18.02
C THR A 26 2.57 2.12 19.32
N HIS A 27 3.35 2.42 20.36
CA HIS A 27 3.14 1.82 21.68
C HIS A 27 1.78 2.21 22.27
N GLN A 28 1.43 3.50 22.28
CA GLN A 28 0.16 3.99 22.83
C GLN A 28 -1.06 3.38 22.11
N ILE A 29 -1.05 3.35 20.79
CA ILE A 29 -2.14 2.76 19.99
C ILE A 29 -2.23 1.24 20.25
N SER A 30 -1.11 0.56 20.40
CA SER A 30 -1.09 -0.86 20.73
C SER A 30 -1.69 -1.13 22.12
N VAL A 31 -1.43 -0.28 23.11
CA VAL A 31 -2.04 -0.37 24.44
C VAL A 31 -3.55 -0.16 24.38
N ILE A 32 -4.02 0.88 23.66
CA ILE A 32 -5.47 1.15 23.49
C ILE A 32 -6.16 -0.03 22.82
N LYS A 33 -5.55 -0.61 21.78
CA LYS A 33 -6.07 -1.78 21.08
C LYS A 33 -6.22 -2.97 22.05
N VAL A 34 -5.15 -3.33 22.77
CA VAL A 34 -5.16 -4.48 23.69
C VAL A 34 -6.18 -4.27 24.81
N GLN A 35 -6.24 -3.08 25.41
CA GLN A 35 -7.19 -2.78 26.49
C GLN A 35 -8.64 -2.82 25.99
N SER A 36 -8.94 -2.25 24.84
CA SER A 36 -10.30 -2.29 24.28
C SER A 36 -10.73 -3.70 23.88
N GLU A 37 -9.84 -4.50 23.31
CA GLU A 37 -10.10 -5.92 22.99
C GLU A 37 -10.35 -6.75 24.27
N ALA A 38 -9.54 -6.54 25.32
CA ALA A 38 -9.71 -7.20 26.61
C ALA A 38 -11.03 -6.82 27.27
N ALA A 39 -11.39 -5.53 27.28
CA ALA A 39 -12.65 -5.07 27.86
C ALA A 39 -13.88 -5.66 27.14
N VAL A 40 -13.88 -5.68 25.79
CA VAL A 40 -14.94 -6.33 25.01
C VAL A 40 -15.01 -7.84 25.31
N HIS A 41 -13.86 -8.50 25.43
CA HIS A 41 -13.81 -9.92 25.74
C HIS A 41 -14.40 -10.22 27.12
N VAL A 42 -14.03 -9.44 28.14
CA VAL A 42 -14.52 -9.59 29.51
C VAL A 42 -16.02 -9.36 29.60
N ALA A 43 -16.55 -8.28 28.99
CA ALA A 43 -17.99 -8.00 28.97
C ALA A 43 -18.78 -9.16 28.34
N ARG A 44 -18.33 -9.67 27.18
CA ARG A 44 -18.96 -10.83 26.53
C ARG A 44 -18.92 -12.09 27.39
N LYS A 45 -17.78 -12.35 28.04
CA LYS A 45 -17.64 -13.53 28.92
C LYS A 45 -18.57 -13.46 30.15
N ARG A 46 -18.91 -12.26 30.62
CA ARG A 46 -19.86 -12.02 31.72
C ARG A 46 -21.32 -11.98 31.28
N GLY A 47 -21.59 -12.08 29.96
CA GLY A 47 -22.93 -11.93 29.43
C GLY A 47 -23.47 -10.49 29.49
N GLU A 48 -22.58 -9.52 29.68
CA GLU A 48 -22.92 -8.09 29.74
C GLU A 48 -23.03 -7.52 28.31
N GLU A 49 -23.92 -6.55 28.13
CA GLU A 49 -24.01 -5.81 26.87
C GLU A 49 -22.77 -4.94 26.68
N VAL A 50 -22.13 -5.07 25.51
CA VAL A 50 -20.91 -4.29 25.21
C VAL A 50 -21.33 -2.88 24.78
N PRO A 51 -20.91 -1.81 25.50
CA PRO A 51 -21.23 -0.44 25.13
C PRO A 51 -20.75 -0.13 23.69
N GLU A 52 -21.59 0.53 22.92
CA GLU A 52 -21.32 0.91 21.53
C GLU A 52 -20.03 1.76 21.42
N ALA A 53 -19.81 2.66 22.38
CA ALA A 53 -18.59 3.44 22.50
C ALA A 53 -17.33 2.58 22.62
N LEU A 54 -17.38 1.44 23.33
CA LEU A 54 -16.24 0.53 23.46
C LEU A 54 -15.95 -0.22 22.16
N LEU A 55 -16.99 -0.55 21.40
CA LEU A 55 -16.85 -1.15 20.07
C LEU A 55 -16.22 -0.16 19.09
N ALA A 56 -16.65 1.11 19.15
CA ALA A 56 -16.06 2.18 18.33
C ALA A 56 -14.59 2.43 18.67
N ILE A 57 -14.21 2.48 19.95
CA ILE A 57 -12.82 2.63 20.38
C ILE A 57 -11.95 1.46 19.89
N ARG A 58 -12.46 0.22 19.99
CA ARG A 58 -11.76 -0.97 19.49
C ARG A 58 -11.50 -0.88 17.99
N GLU A 59 -12.50 -0.47 17.22
CA GLU A 59 -12.36 -0.34 15.77
C GLU A 59 -11.40 0.80 15.39
N ALA A 60 -11.50 1.95 16.03
CA ALA A 60 -10.58 3.06 15.85
C ALA A 60 -9.11 2.68 16.18
N GLY A 61 -8.89 1.92 17.25
CA GLY A 61 -7.56 1.43 17.61
C GLY A 61 -6.98 0.43 16.59
N ARG A 62 -7.83 -0.39 15.99
CA ARG A 62 -7.43 -1.31 14.90
C ARG A 62 -7.07 -0.54 13.63
N GLU A 63 -7.86 0.45 13.27
CA GLU A 63 -7.63 1.32 12.12
C GLU A 63 -6.31 2.07 12.27
N ALA A 64 -6.12 2.79 13.37
CA ALA A 64 -4.89 3.53 13.66
C ALA A 64 -3.64 2.61 13.66
N SER A 65 -3.75 1.38 14.16
CA SER A 65 -2.65 0.40 14.09
C SER A 65 -2.34 -0.04 12.65
N ARG A 66 -3.34 -0.12 11.78
CA ARG A 66 -3.17 -0.44 10.35
C ARG A 66 -2.49 0.71 9.61
N GLU A 67 -2.94 1.94 9.85
CA GLU A 67 -2.37 3.15 9.26
C GLU A 67 -0.92 3.37 9.64
N LEU A 68 -0.58 3.20 10.91
CA LEU A 68 0.80 3.32 11.38
C LEU A 68 1.72 2.28 10.74
N ARG A 69 1.28 1.02 10.62
CA ARG A 69 2.08 -0.01 9.95
C ARG A 69 2.28 0.29 8.47
N ALA A 70 1.24 0.74 7.77
CA ALA A 70 1.34 1.12 6.36
C ALA A 70 2.31 2.30 6.17
N THR A 71 2.26 3.28 7.06
CA THR A 71 3.18 4.44 7.05
C THR A 71 4.63 3.99 7.32
N LEU A 72 4.84 3.07 8.29
CA LEU A 72 6.16 2.52 8.59
C LEU A 72 6.73 1.69 7.44
N GLU A 73 5.91 0.85 6.84
CA GLU A 73 6.31 0.06 5.68
C GLU A 73 6.72 1.00 4.53
N ALA A 74 5.96 2.07 4.30
CA ALA A 74 6.30 3.09 3.30
C ALA A 74 7.62 3.82 3.60
N LEU A 75 7.88 4.16 4.86
CA LEU A 75 9.12 4.84 5.29
C LEU A 75 10.34 3.91 5.36
N ARG A 76 10.14 2.64 5.71
CA ARG A 76 11.23 1.64 5.75
C ARG A 76 11.75 1.26 4.38
N ASP A 77 10.89 1.33 3.37
CA ASP A 77 11.25 0.97 2.00
C ASP A 77 12.10 2.07 1.31
N ASP A 78 12.15 3.30 1.85
CA ASP A 78 12.99 4.36 1.29
C ASP A 78 14.47 4.28 1.72
N ASP A 79 14.81 3.59 2.83
CA ASP A 79 16.13 3.78 3.46
C ASP A 79 17.09 2.56 3.36
N THR A 80 16.67 1.33 3.04
CA THR A 80 17.56 0.17 3.21
C THR A 80 17.54 -0.91 2.12
N THR A 81 16.69 -0.83 1.11
CA THR A 81 16.65 -1.83 0.01
C THR A 81 16.80 -1.12 -1.33
N PRO A 82 17.59 -1.66 -2.28
CA PRO A 82 17.59 -1.13 -3.65
C PRO A 82 16.15 -0.98 -4.14
N PRO A 83 15.81 0.16 -4.75
CA PRO A 83 14.42 0.43 -5.13
C PRO A 83 13.92 -0.66 -6.06
N HIS A 84 12.97 -1.49 -5.56
CA HIS A 84 12.34 -2.53 -6.35
C HIS A 84 11.62 -1.89 -7.55
N GLY A 85 11.91 -2.41 -8.73
CA GLY A 85 11.29 -1.97 -9.99
C GLY A 85 10.37 -3.03 -10.58
N LEU A 86 10.06 -2.88 -11.85
CA LEU A 86 9.21 -3.79 -12.60
C LEU A 86 9.70 -5.25 -12.56
N ASP A 87 11.01 -5.45 -12.54
CA ASP A 87 11.64 -6.77 -12.54
C ASP A 87 11.31 -7.61 -11.28
N HIS A 88 10.88 -6.95 -10.20
CA HIS A 88 10.50 -7.62 -8.95
C HIS A 88 8.99 -7.89 -8.82
N ILE A 89 8.16 -7.47 -9.79
CA ILE A 89 6.72 -7.74 -9.77
C ILE A 89 6.40 -9.25 -9.82
N PRO A 90 7.11 -10.09 -10.60
CA PRO A 90 6.88 -11.53 -10.57
C PRO A 90 6.99 -12.15 -9.17
N GLU A 91 7.96 -11.70 -8.36
CA GLU A 91 8.15 -12.16 -6.99
C GLU A 91 7.00 -11.74 -6.06
N LEU A 92 6.42 -10.54 -6.27
CA LEU A 92 5.23 -10.10 -5.53
C LEU A 92 4.03 -11.00 -5.82
N VAL A 93 3.81 -11.30 -7.08
CA VAL A 93 2.71 -12.17 -7.53
C VAL A 93 2.88 -13.59 -6.98
N GLU A 94 4.08 -14.14 -7.01
CA GLU A 94 4.37 -15.46 -6.44
C GLU A 94 4.11 -15.47 -4.91
N ARG A 95 4.55 -14.43 -4.19
CA ARG A 95 4.31 -14.30 -2.75
C ARG A 95 2.83 -14.23 -2.41
N ALA A 96 2.04 -13.49 -3.19
CA ALA A 96 0.59 -13.43 -3.03
C ALA A 96 -0.06 -14.83 -3.18
N GLY A 97 0.46 -15.66 -4.09
CA GLY A 97 0.03 -17.05 -4.24
C GLY A 97 0.20 -17.90 -2.97
N LYS A 98 1.18 -17.59 -2.13
CA LYS A 98 1.43 -18.30 -0.85
C LYS A 98 0.46 -17.90 0.27
N THR A 99 -0.28 -16.78 0.12
CA THR A 99 -1.24 -16.29 1.13
C THR A 99 -2.68 -16.76 0.88
N GLY A 100 -2.91 -17.68 -0.04
CA GLY A 100 -4.23 -18.26 -0.33
C GLY A 100 -4.96 -17.60 -1.50
N VAL A 101 -4.43 -16.53 -2.10
CA VAL A 101 -4.98 -15.89 -3.29
C VAL A 101 -4.21 -16.38 -4.53
N ARG A 102 -4.88 -17.04 -5.46
CA ARG A 102 -4.25 -17.46 -6.73
C ARG A 102 -3.97 -16.21 -7.58
N ALA A 103 -2.73 -15.75 -7.59
CA ALA A 103 -2.32 -14.59 -8.37
C ALA A 103 -1.68 -15.01 -9.71
N THR A 104 -2.01 -14.29 -10.77
CA THR A 104 -1.44 -14.48 -12.12
C THR A 104 -0.84 -13.18 -12.63
N LEU A 105 0.24 -13.28 -13.42
CA LEU A 105 0.90 -12.16 -14.07
C LEU A 105 0.90 -12.35 -15.58
N THR A 106 0.46 -11.33 -16.30
CA THR A 106 0.53 -11.25 -17.76
C THR A 106 1.28 -10.00 -18.16
N ILE A 107 2.30 -10.14 -19.00
CA ILE A 107 3.11 -9.03 -19.51
C ILE A 107 2.97 -9.00 -21.03
N GLN A 108 2.62 -7.84 -21.58
CA GLN A 108 2.53 -7.57 -23.01
C GLN A 108 3.53 -6.49 -23.40
N GLY A 109 3.95 -6.45 -24.69
CA GLY A 109 4.92 -5.48 -25.18
C GLY A 109 6.34 -5.74 -24.67
N GLN A 110 6.72 -6.99 -24.42
CA GLN A 110 8.07 -7.38 -23.98
C GLN A 110 9.14 -6.82 -24.89
N GLY A 111 10.28 -6.42 -24.32
CA GLY A 111 11.38 -5.72 -25.00
C GLY A 111 11.42 -4.22 -24.75
N ARG A 112 10.32 -3.61 -24.29
CA ARG A 112 10.24 -2.18 -23.94
C ARG A 112 10.40 -1.88 -22.45
N GLN A 113 10.56 -2.89 -21.63
CA GLN A 113 10.75 -2.74 -20.18
C GLN A 113 12.00 -1.90 -19.82
N HIS A 114 13.03 -1.92 -20.70
CA HIS A 114 14.27 -1.18 -20.51
C HIS A 114 14.09 0.33 -20.78
N ASP A 115 13.01 0.71 -21.48
CA ASP A 115 12.71 2.10 -21.80
C ASP A 115 11.92 2.79 -20.66
N VAL A 116 11.52 2.04 -19.63
CA VAL A 116 10.70 2.56 -18.53
C VAL A 116 11.59 3.26 -17.51
N PRO A 117 11.37 4.56 -17.23
CA PRO A 117 12.11 5.26 -16.18
C PRO A 117 12.00 4.58 -14.83
N ALA A 118 13.08 4.57 -14.05
CA ALA A 118 13.13 3.92 -12.76
C ALA A 118 12.03 4.41 -11.79
N ALA A 119 11.67 5.70 -11.84
CA ALA A 119 10.59 6.26 -11.02
C ALA A 119 9.22 5.67 -11.37
N VAL A 120 8.95 5.46 -12.67
CA VAL A 120 7.74 4.81 -13.17
C VAL A 120 7.72 3.35 -12.73
N GLY A 121 8.84 2.63 -12.89
CA GLY A 121 8.98 1.23 -12.48
C GLY A 121 8.72 1.03 -10.98
N ARG A 122 9.29 1.89 -10.13
CA ARG A 122 9.04 1.89 -8.69
C ARG A 122 7.56 2.14 -8.35
N THR A 123 6.95 3.13 -9.00
CA THR A 123 5.54 3.45 -8.76
C THR A 123 4.63 2.28 -9.14
N LEU A 124 4.86 1.62 -10.27
CA LEU A 124 4.10 0.44 -10.67
C LEU A 124 4.28 -0.73 -9.70
N TYR A 125 5.52 -0.99 -9.26
CA TYR A 125 5.80 -1.99 -8.22
C TYR A 125 4.98 -1.74 -6.95
N ARG A 126 4.96 -0.49 -6.45
CA ARG A 126 4.19 -0.10 -5.27
C ARG A 126 2.68 -0.26 -5.46
N ILE A 127 2.15 0.07 -6.62
CA ILE A 127 0.73 -0.14 -6.91
C ILE A 127 0.39 -1.63 -6.86
N VAL A 128 1.20 -2.51 -7.44
CA VAL A 128 0.98 -3.96 -7.37
C VAL A 128 1.06 -4.46 -5.92
N GLN A 129 2.07 -4.03 -5.18
CA GLN A 129 2.27 -4.41 -3.77
C GLN A 129 1.04 -4.03 -2.92
N GLU A 130 0.60 -2.78 -3.00
CA GLU A 130 -0.55 -2.28 -2.25
C GLU A 130 -1.85 -2.96 -2.69
N SER A 131 -2.05 -3.16 -4.00
CA SER A 131 -3.23 -3.84 -4.53
C SER A 131 -3.30 -5.30 -4.04
N LEU A 132 -2.22 -6.06 -4.12
CA LEU A 132 -2.18 -7.45 -3.63
C LEU A 132 -2.36 -7.52 -2.10
N THR A 133 -1.83 -6.55 -1.36
CA THR A 133 -2.06 -6.43 0.09
C THR A 133 -3.53 -6.16 0.40
N ASN A 134 -4.17 -5.26 -0.34
CA ASN A 134 -5.59 -4.94 -0.18
C ASN A 134 -6.47 -6.14 -0.52
N ILE A 135 -6.15 -6.87 -1.57
CA ILE A 135 -6.85 -8.11 -1.95
C ILE A 135 -6.77 -9.13 -0.81
N ALA A 136 -5.58 -9.40 -0.29
CA ALA A 136 -5.39 -10.39 0.76
C ALA A 136 -6.08 -10.01 2.08
N ARG A 137 -6.23 -8.70 2.37
CA ARG A 137 -6.78 -8.21 3.65
C ARG A 137 -8.28 -7.93 3.61
N HIS A 138 -8.82 -7.55 2.46
CA HIS A 138 -10.14 -6.90 2.40
C HIS A 138 -11.10 -7.47 1.35
N ALA A 139 -10.59 -8.17 0.31
CA ALA A 139 -11.42 -8.51 -0.82
C ALA A 139 -12.23 -9.80 -0.64
N ASP A 140 -11.85 -10.69 0.30
CA ASP A 140 -12.39 -12.08 0.35
C ASP A 140 -12.25 -12.77 -1.03
N ALA A 141 -11.20 -12.44 -1.77
CA ALA A 141 -10.96 -12.91 -3.12
C ALA A 141 -10.20 -14.24 -3.11
N THR A 142 -10.48 -15.07 -4.10
CA THR A 142 -9.74 -16.32 -4.35
C THR A 142 -8.73 -16.20 -5.48
N THR A 143 -8.90 -15.19 -6.35
CA THR A 143 -8.04 -14.95 -7.50
C THR A 143 -7.69 -13.47 -7.65
N ALA A 144 -6.46 -13.22 -8.13
CA ALA A 144 -6.00 -11.90 -8.55
C ALA A 144 -5.29 -12.01 -9.90
N ALA A 145 -5.49 -11.03 -10.78
CA ALA A 145 -4.83 -10.95 -12.08
C ALA A 145 -4.08 -9.64 -12.21
N VAL A 146 -2.76 -9.69 -12.39
CA VAL A 146 -1.90 -8.54 -12.67
C VAL A 146 -1.57 -8.54 -14.15
N ARG A 147 -1.81 -7.42 -14.83
CA ARG A 147 -1.48 -7.23 -16.25
C ARG A 147 -0.63 -5.98 -16.41
N ILE A 148 0.47 -6.10 -17.15
CA ILE A 148 1.36 -4.99 -17.50
C ILE A 148 1.41 -4.95 -19.04
N ASP A 149 1.16 -3.78 -19.59
CA ASP A 149 1.20 -3.54 -21.04
C ASP A 149 2.16 -2.39 -21.33
N TYR A 150 3.29 -2.72 -21.95
CA TYR A 150 4.30 -1.76 -22.39
C TYR A 150 3.92 -1.21 -23.77
N ARG A 151 3.52 0.04 -23.81
CA ARG A 151 3.14 0.77 -25.02
C ARG A 151 4.28 1.68 -25.47
N PRO A 152 4.21 2.26 -26.71
CA PRO A 152 5.24 3.16 -27.21
C PRO A 152 5.54 4.36 -26.32
N ASP A 153 4.51 4.97 -25.73
CA ASP A 153 4.59 6.25 -25.01
C ASP A 153 4.06 6.16 -23.57
N SER A 154 3.63 4.95 -23.14
CA SER A 154 3.11 4.73 -21.79
C SER A 154 3.31 3.29 -21.36
N VAL A 155 3.21 3.07 -20.05
CA VAL A 155 3.03 1.74 -19.49
C VAL A 155 1.71 1.70 -18.74
N ALA A 156 0.90 0.68 -19.04
CA ALA A 156 -0.37 0.45 -18.38
C ALA A 156 -0.24 -0.75 -17.42
N LEU A 157 -0.81 -0.60 -16.22
CA LEU A 157 -0.94 -1.63 -15.21
C LEU A 157 -2.42 -1.83 -14.90
N GLN A 158 -2.84 -3.07 -14.76
CA GLN A 158 -4.14 -3.43 -14.25
C GLN A 158 -4.01 -4.56 -13.22
N VAL A 159 -4.67 -4.39 -12.08
CA VAL A 159 -4.81 -5.44 -11.05
C VAL A 159 -6.29 -5.64 -10.82
N ASP A 160 -6.76 -6.85 -11.06
CA ASP A 160 -8.16 -7.27 -10.88
C ASP A 160 -8.23 -8.36 -9.82
N ASP A 161 -9.28 -8.35 -9.00
CA ASP A 161 -9.64 -9.45 -8.12
C ASP A 161 -11.10 -9.90 -8.37
N ASN A 162 -11.46 -11.06 -7.82
CA ASN A 162 -12.81 -11.62 -7.84
C ASN A 162 -13.48 -11.55 -6.46
N GLY A 163 -13.14 -10.56 -5.64
CA GLY A 163 -13.70 -10.40 -4.32
C GLY A 163 -15.17 -9.96 -4.29
N LYS A 164 -15.63 -9.54 -3.13
CA LYS A 164 -17.05 -9.21 -2.87
C LYS A 164 -17.41 -7.74 -3.14
N ALA A 165 -16.49 -6.91 -3.60
CA ALA A 165 -16.80 -5.52 -3.90
C ALA A 165 -17.79 -5.44 -5.04
N MET A 166 -18.86 -4.66 -4.85
CA MET A 166 -19.91 -4.40 -5.84
C MET A 166 -20.04 -2.89 -6.06
N PRO A 167 -20.49 -2.44 -7.24
CA PRO A 167 -20.65 -1.01 -7.54
C PRO A 167 -21.48 -0.24 -6.49
N GLU A 168 -22.51 -0.87 -5.95
CA GLU A 168 -23.42 -0.30 -4.95
C GLU A 168 -22.79 -0.17 -3.56
N THR A 169 -21.71 -0.90 -3.29
CA THR A 169 -21.00 -0.92 -2.01
C THR A 169 -19.58 -0.36 -2.12
N ALA A 170 -19.36 0.56 -3.09
CA ALA A 170 -18.04 1.12 -3.31
C ALA A 170 -17.46 1.69 -2.00
N PRO A 171 -16.35 1.15 -1.50
CA PRO A 171 -15.76 1.61 -0.24
C PRO A 171 -15.26 3.05 -0.41
N VAL A 172 -15.36 3.83 0.66
CA VAL A 172 -14.69 5.13 0.74
C VAL A 172 -13.20 4.89 0.47
N PRO A 173 -12.56 5.66 -0.43
CA PRO A 173 -11.15 5.49 -0.73
C PRO A 173 -10.31 5.56 0.54
N GLY A 174 -9.66 4.46 0.90
CA GLY A 174 -8.70 4.43 2.01
C GLY A 174 -7.40 5.14 1.65
N ILE A 175 -6.54 5.35 2.65
CA ILE A 175 -5.23 6.03 2.52
C ILE A 175 -4.36 5.38 1.45
N GLY A 176 -4.39 4.05 1.31
CA GLY A 176 -3.63 3.32 0.29
C GLY A 176 -4.00 3.74 -1.14
N LEU A 177 -5.30 3.86 -1.45
CA LEU A 177 -5.76 4.33 -2.76
C LEU A 177 -5.41 5.80 -3.02
N LEU A 178 -5.48 6.65 -1.99
CA LEU A 178 -5.08 8.05 -2.08
C LEU A 178 -3.58 8.16 -2.41
N GLY A 179 -2.72 7.48 -1.67
CA GLY A 179 -1.27 7.47 -1.89
C GLY A 179 -0.87 6.89 -3.26
N MET A 180 -1.57 5.87 -3.77
CA MET A 180 -1.37 5.39 -5.14
C MET A 180 -1.71 6.47 -6.16
N ARG A 181 -2.83 7.19 -5.97
CA ARG A 181 -3.27 8.26 -6.89
C ARG A 181 -2.28 9.42 -6.91
N GLU A 182 -1.81 9.87 -5.76
CA GLU A 182 -0.82 10.94 -5.63
C GLU A 182 0.48 10.60 -6.36
N ARG A 183 1.03 9.40 -6.13
CA ARG A 183 2.26 8.94 -6.81
C ARG A 183 2.12 8.87 -8.33
N VAL A 184 1.00 8.36 -8.82
CA VAL A 184 0.74 8.29 -10.27
C VAL A 184 0.58 9.68 -10.88
N THR A 185 -0.14 10.59 -10.21
CA THR A 185 -0.36 11.97 -10.66
C THR A 185 0.96 12.75 -10.67
N ALA A 186 1.84 12.56 -9.69
CA ALA A 186 3.16 13.20 -9.64
C ALA A 186 4.05 12.85 -10.84
N LEU A 187 3.81 11.72 -11.50
CA LEU A 187 4.50 11.29 -12.72
C LEU A 187 3.68 11.57 -13.99
N GLY A 188 2.68 12.44 -13.93
CA GLY A 188 1.82 12.78 -15.08
C GLY A 188 0.88 11.66 -15.53
N GLY A 189 0.74 10.59 -14.74
CA GLY A 189 -0.12 9.45 -15.06
C GLY A 189 -1.55 9.61 -14.54
N ARG A 190 -2.34 8.56 -14.76
CA ARG A 190 -3.74 8.45 -14.32
C ARG A 190 -3.97 7.14 -13.59
N LEU A 191 -4.71 7.20 -12.47
CA LEU A 191 -5.13 6.02 -11.71
C LEU A 191 -6.65 5.99 -11.59
N ARG A 192 -7.24 4.82 -11.89
CA ARG A 192 -8.65 4.51 -11.65
C ARG A 192 -8.73 3.27 -10.77
N ALA A 193 -9.54 3.35 -9.74
CA ALA A 193 -9.83 2.24 -8.84
C ALA A 193 -11.34 2.18 -8.62
N ALA A 194 -11.96 1.06 -8.90
CA ALA A 194 -13.42 0.89 -8.85
C ALA A 194 -13.82 -0.58 -8.67
N PRO A 195 -14.98 -0.86 -8.10
CA PRO A 195 -15.63 -2.15 -8.19
C PRO A 195 -15.89 -2.53 -9.65
N ARG A 196 -15.91 -3.84 -9.93
CA ARG A 196 -16.21 -4.42 -11.24
C ARG A 196 -17.67 -4.82 -11.30
N ASP A 197 -18.28 -4.72 -12.48
CA ASP A 197 -19.68 -5.11 -12.70
C ASP A 197 -19.92 -6.61 -12.44
N GLU A 198 -18.89 -7.42 -12.67
CA GLU A 198 -18.91 -8.89 -12.45
C GLU A 198 -18.60 -9.28 -10.99
N GLY A 199 -18.44 -8.31 -10.10
CA GLY A 199 -17.92 -8.49 -8.75
C GLY A 199 -16.39 -8.40 -8.67
N GLY A 200 -15.88 -8.04 -7.49
CA GLY A 200 -14.47 -7.76 -7.25
C GLY A 200 -14.10 -6.32 -7.51
N PHE A 201 -12.80 -6.05 -7.52
CA PHE A 201 -12.27 -4.70 -7.64
C PHE A 201 -11.20 -4.62 -8.73
N THR A 202 -11.05 -3.47 -9.33
CA THR A 202 -10.00 -3.20 -10.34
C THR A 202 -9.23 -1.94 -9.95
N VAL A 203 -7.89 -2.03 -10.05
CA VAL A 203 -6.99 -0.88 -10.01
C VAL A 203 -6.29 -0.79 -11.35
N ARG A 204 -6.42 0.34 -12.04
CA ARG A 204 -5.77 0.62 -13.32
C ARG A 204 -4.91 1.86 -13.19
N ALA A 205 -3.66 1.77 -13.62
CA ALA A 205 -2.75 2.90 -13.71
C ALA A 205 -2.17 2.99 -15.12
N GLU A 206 -2.03 4.19 -15.64
CA GLU A 206 -1.33 4.47 -16.88
C GLU A 206 -0.34 5.61 -16.63
N LEU A 207 0.93 5.36 -16.93
CA LEU A 207 2.03 6.28 -16.70
C LEU A 207 2.75 6.55 -18.02
N PRO A 208 3.04 7.82 -18.33
CA PRO A 208 3.81 8.16 -19.51
C PRO A 208 5.25 7.67 -19.38
N VAL A 209 5.81 7.23 -20.51
CA VAL A 209 7.22 6.89 -20.65
C VAL A 209 7.80 7.88 -21.66
N GLU A 210 8.47 8.92 -21.17
CA GLU A 210 9.18 9.84 -22.06
C GLU A 210 10.36 9.10 -22.70
N ARG A 211 10.42 9.12 -24.03
CA ARG A 211 11.63 8.69 -24.73
C ARG A 211 12.74 9.68 -24.39
N ALA A 212 13.85 9.19 -23.88
CA ALA A 212 15.08 9.96 -23.89
C ALA A 212 15.39 10.28 -25.37
N SER A 213 15.29 11.57 -25.70
CA SER A 213 15.65 12.11 -27.03
C SER A 213 17.17 12.06 -27.20
#